data_2d8e0dcbc50ed675fddb84c5700c7695
#
_entry.id   2d8e0dcbc50ed675fddb84c5700c7695
#
_cell.length_a   1.000
_cell.length_b   1.000
_cell.length_c   1.000
_cell.angle_alpha   90.00
_cell.angle_beta   90.00
_cell.angle_gamma   90.00
#
_symmetry.space_group_name_H-M   'P 1'
#
loop_
_entity.id
_entity.type
_entity.pdbx_description
1 polymer ?
#
loop_
_entity_poly.entity_id
_entity_poly.type
_entity_poly.pdbx_seq_one_letter_code
_entity_poly.pdbx_strand_id
1 'polypeptide(L)'
;ADVSGVCSALYELGGMTVMHDPSGCNSTYNTHDEIRWYDEDSLIFISGLTEIDAIMGNDEKFIHDIEEAASELKPRFIALASSPIPYMNGTDFPAIAEVTEQDTGIPTFAVPTNGMHDYVHGAGMALEAIAEHFVLPKSHAEDVSNKNTEEKGRNRLVNLLGVTPLDFGPLDHAETMKRSLEQYGWQINSMWAMGDSLDQL
;
A
#
# COMPACT_ATOMS: atom_id res chain seq x y z
N ALA A 1 13.15 0.43 7.19
CA ALA A 1 12.87 1.79 6.73
C ALA A 1 11.38 1.94 6.40
N ASP A 2 10.88 3.16 6.35
CA ASP A 2 9.48 3.48 6.00
C ASP A 2 9.08 2.94 4.62
N VAL A 3 9.98 3.01 3.64
CA VAL A 3 9.75 2.46 2.29
C VAL A 3 9.36 0.98 2.33
N SER A 4 10.00 0.16 3.17
CA SER A 4 9.64 -1.26 3.27
C SER A 4 8.27 -1.48 3.90
N GLY A 5 7.87 -0.59 4.81
CA GLY A 5 6.52 -0.59 5.38
C GLY A 5 5.44 -0.32 4.32
N VAL A 6 5.70 0.64 3.42
CA VAL A 6 4.81 0.90 2.28
C VAL A 6 4.69 -0.31 1.38
N CYS A 7 5.81 -0.91 0.97
CA CYS A 7 5.80 -2.09 0.11
C CYS A 7 5.01 -3.26 0.73
N SER A 8 5.23 -3.51 2.01
CA SER A 8 4.56 -4.60 2.72
C SER A 8 3.05 -4.34 2.90
N ALA A 9 2.66 -3.11 3.22
CA ALA A 9 1.26 -2.76 3.42
C ALA A 9 0.42 -2.80 2.14
N LEU A 10 1.03 -2.52 0.98
CA LEU A 10 0.34 -2.46 -0.30
C LEU A 10 0.44 -3.75 -1.14
N TYR A 11 1.21 -4.73 -0.68
CA TYR A 11 1.58 -5.91 -1.45
C TYR A 11 0.39 -6.68 -2.04
N GLU A 12 -0.66 -6.93 -1.25
CA GLU A 12 -1.83 -7.73 -1.68
C GLU A 12 -2.96 -6.92 -2.30
N LEU A 13 -2.89 -5.60 -2.26
CA LEU A 13 -4.01 -4.76 -2.67
C LEU A 13 -4.13 -4.60 -4.20
N GLY A 14 -3.21 -5.22 -4.96
CA GLY A 14 -3.22 -5.21 -6.43
C GLY A 14 -2.69 -3.91 -7.01
N GLY A 15 -1.99 -3.10 -6.23
CA GLY A 15 -1.32 -1.89 -6.67
C GLY A 15 0.12 -2.12 -7.09
N MET A 16 0.64 -1.23 -7.91
CA MET A 16 2.04 -1.15 -8.28
C MET A 16 2.74 -0.14 -7.37
N THR A 17 3.65 -0.62 -6.53
CA THR A 17 4.47 0.24 -5.66
C THR A 17 5.80 0.52 -6.34
N VAL A 18 6.09 1.78 -6.61
CA VAL A 18 7.32 2.21 -7.27
C VAL A 18 8.21 2.99 -6.31
N MET A 19 9.36 2.43 -6.00
CA MET A 19 10.40 3.10 -5.22
C MET A 19 11.33 3.87 -6.14
N HIS A 20 11.38 5.19 -5.98
CA HIS A 20 12.38 5.98 -6.68
C HIS A 20 13.71 5.90 -5.92
N ASP A 21 14.63 5.08 -6.45
CA ASP A 21 15.88 4.72 -5.77
C ASP A 21 16.95 4.20 -6.75
N PRO A 22 18.24 4.31 -6.39
CA PRO A 22 19.33 3.70 -7.15
C PRO A 22 19.36 2.16 -7.18
N SER A 23 18.49 1.48 -6.49
CA SER A 23 18.31 0.02 -6.42
C SER A 23 19.23 -0.78 -5.50
N GLY A 24 20.30 -0.22 -4.97
CA GLY A 24 21.28 -0.97 -4.22
C GLY A 24 20.76 -1.67 -2.96
N CYS A 25 20.04 -0.96 -2.10
CA CYS A 25 19.56 -1.48 -0.82
C CYS A 25 18.10 -1.96 -0.88
N ASN A 26 17.29 -1.35 -1.73
CA ASN A 26 15.84 -1.60 -1.76
C ASN A 26 15.44 -2.85 -2.53
N SER A 27 16.35 -3.43 -3.34
CA SER A 27 16.10 -4.68 -4.04
C SER A 27 15.79 -5.87 -3.12
N THR A 28 16.22 -5.82 -1.86
CA THR A 28 15.92 -6.86 -0.87
C THR A 28 14.43 -6.95 -0.55
N TYR A 29 13.71 -5.83 -0.55
CA TYR A 29 12.27 -5.81 -0.27
C TYR A 29 11.46 -6.59 -1.31
N ASN A 30 11.97 -6.64 -2.53
CA ASN A 30 11.34 -7.34 -3.63
C ASN A 30 11.73 -8.83 -3.72
N THR A 31 12.86 -9.22 -3.14
CA THR A 31 13.43 -10.55 -3.37
C THR A 31 13.57 -11.42 -2.13
N HIS A 32 13.68 -10.84 -0.93
CA HIS A 32 14.01 -11.57 0.28
C HIS A 32 13.12 -11.28 1.48
N ASP A 33 12.57 -10.10 1.57
CA ASP A 33 11.83 -9.68 2.75
C ASP A 33 10.35 -10.09 2.69
N GLU A 34 9.79 -10.30 1.50
CA GLU A 34 8.40 -10.71 1.34
C GLU A 34 8.29 -12.24 1.26
N ILE A 35 7.66 -12.82 2.27
CA ILE A 35 7.56 -14.29 2.45
C ILE A 35 6.72 -14.92 1.34
N ARG A 36 5.76 -14.20 0.77
CA ARG A 36 4.82 -14.72 -0.23
C ARG A 36 5.25 -14.50 -1.67
N TRP A 37 6.44 -13.98 -1.87
CA TRP A 37 7.01 -13.76 -3.21
C TRP A 37 7.03 -15.02 -4.09
N TYR A 38 7.06 -16.20 -3.47
CA TYR A 38 7.02 -17.48 -4.18
C TYR A 38 5.61 -17.90 -4.61
N ASP A 39 4.59 -17.36 -3.97
CA ASP A 39 3.19 -17.72 -4.18
C ASP A 39 2.45 -16.69 -5.06
N GLU A 40 2.85 -15.45 -5.02
CA GLU A 40 2.25 -14.34 -5.75
C GLU A 40 3.32 -13.41 -6.34
N ASP A 41 3.08 -12.94 -7.57
CA ASP A 41 3.98 -12.00 -8.23
C ASP A 41 3.96 -10.64 -7.51
N SER A 42 5.16 -10.11 -7.26
CA SER A 42 5.33 -8.79 -6.67
C SER A 42 5.18 -7.70 -7.73
N LEU A 43 4.34 -6.70 -7.46
CA LEU A 43 4.27 -5.47 -8.24
C LEU A 43 5.06 -4.33 -7.58
N ILE A 44 6.19 -4.65 -6.99
CA ILE A 44 7.12 -3.68 -6.40
C ILE A 44 8.24 -3.42 -7.40
N PHE A 45 8.43 -2.15 -7.75
CA PHE A 45 9.43 -1.72 -8.73
C PHE A 45 10.40 -0.72 -8.12
N ILE A 46 11.60 -0.71 -8.67
CA ILE A 46 12.64 0.25 -8.33
C ILE A 46 13.04 0.96 -9.61
N SER A 47 13.04 2.29 -9.59
CA SER A 47 13.30 3.10 -10.79
C SER A 47 14.71 3.02 -11.35
N GLY A 48 15.67 2.51 -10.57
CA GLY A 48 17.06 2.46 -11.01
C GLY A 48 17.68 3.84 -11.22
N LEU A 49 17.41 4.78 -10.32
CA LEU A 49 17.91 6.14 -10.37
C LEU A 49 19.44 6.18 -10.55
N THR A 50 19.91 6.80 -11.62
CA THR A 50 21.35 6.97 -11.89
C THR A 50 21.90 8.23 -11.22
N GLU A 51 23.22 8.32 -11.06
CA GLU A 51 23.88 9.54 -10.57
C GLU A 51 23.53 10.77 -11.41
N ILE A 52 23.45 10.61 -12.73
CA ILE A 52 23.14 11.70 -13.65
C ILE A 52 21.69 12.14 -13.47
N ASP A 53 20.77 11.20 -13.38
CA ASP A 53 19.36 11.50 -13.14
C ASP A 53 19.15 12.20 -11.78
N ALA A 54 19.89 11.78 -10.75
CA ALA A 54 19.83 12.40 -9.43
C ALA A 54 20.36 13.84 -9.41
N ILE A 55 21.37 14.16 -10.24
CA ILE A 55 21.98 15.52 -10.31
C ILE A 55 21.18 16.45 -11.21
N MET A 56 20.75 15.97 -12.36
CA MET A 56 20.12 16.79 -13.40
C MET A 56 18.60 16.88 -13.27
N GLY A 57 17.99 15.91 -12.58
CA GLY A 57 16.57 15.64 -12.64
C GLY A 57 16.20 14.92 -13.94
N ASN A 58 15.33 13.93 -13.88
CA ASN A 58 14.82 13.24 -15.06
C ASN A 58 13.43 12.64 -14.77
N ASP A 59 12.51 13.50 -14.38
CA ASP A 59 11.15 13.09 -14.02
C ASP A 59 10.40 12.51 -15.23
N GLU A 60 10.68 13.02 -16.45
CA GLU A 60 10.07 12.50 -17.69
C GLU A 60 10.40 11.02 -17.91
N LYS A 61 11.65 10.62 -17.69
CA LYS A 61 12.04 9.21 -17.81
C LYS A 61 11.34 8.35 -16.75
N PHE A 62 11.28 8.86 -15.52
CA PHE A 62 10.64 8.15 -14.42
C PHE A 62 9.14 7.92 -14.67
N ILE A 63 8.43 8.96 -15.14
CA ILE A 63 7.03 8.86 -15.54
C ILE A 63 6.86 7.85 -16.67
N HIS A 64 7.67 7.95 -17.72
CA HIS A 64 7.58 7.06 -18.88
C HIS A 64 7.80 5.58 -18.50
N ASP A 65 8.80 5.29 -17.65
CA ASP A 65 9.08 3.92 -17.17
C ASP A 65 7.87 3.36 -16.36
N ILE A 66 7.20 4.21 -15.59
CA ILE A 66 5.97 3.84 -14.86
C ILE A 66 4.82 3.55 -15.82
N GLU A 67 4.60 4.40 -16.82
CA GLU A 67 3.56 4.24 -17.82
C GLU A 67 3.72 2.95 -18.61
N GLU A 68 4.94 2.63 -19.04
CA GLU A 68 5.26 1.40 -19.75
C GLU A 68 4.90 0.17 -18.89
N ALA A 69 5.36 0.14 -17.63
CA ALA A 69 5.05 -0.93 -16.70
C ALA A 69 3.54 -1.04 -16.43
N ALA A 70 2.88 0.09 -16.21
CA ALA A 70 1.44 0.14 -15.93
C ALA A 70 0.61 -0.35 -17.12
N SER A 71 1.03 -0.08 -18.36
CA SER A 71 0.33 -0.53 -19.56
C SER A 71 0.34 -2.05 -19.71
N GLU A 72 1.41 -2.71 -19.27
CA GLU A 72 1.56 -4.17 -19.32
C GLU A 72 0.84 -4.85 -18.14
N LEU A 73 1.03 -4.34 -16.94
CA LEU A 73 0.61 -4.98 -15.69
C LEU A 73 -0.81 -4.63 -15.27
N LYS A 74 -1.32 -3.48 -15.71
CA LYS A 74 -2.66 -2.98 -15.41
C LYS A 74 -2.99 -3.02 -13.91
N PRO A 75 -2.18 -2.39 -13.07
CA PRO A 75 -2.40 -2.37 -11.63
C PRO A 75 -3.69 -1.64 -11.29
N ARG A 76 -4.23 -1.89 -10.11
CA ARG A 76 -5.42 -1.20 -9.60
C ARG A 76 -5.15 0.24 -9.18
N PHE A 77 -3.94 0.51 -8.76
CA PHE A 77 -3.41 1.83 -8.42
C PHE A 77 -1.89 1.83 -8.53
N ILE A 78 -1.30 3.01 -8.53
CA ILE A 78 0.15 3.20 -8.50
C ILE A 78 0.50 4.01 -7.25
N ALA A 79 1.43 3.50 -6.44
CA ALA A 79 1.94 4.19 -5.26
C ALA A 79 3.41 4.54 -5.45
N LEU A 80 3.76 5.83 -5.34
CA LEU A 80 5.12 6.32 -5.47
C LEU A 80 5.74 6.50 -4.09
N ALA A 81 6.88 5.88 -3.85
CA ALA A 81 7.62 5.96 -2.60
C ALA A 81 9.02 6.52 -2.83
N SER A 82 9.47 7.40 -1.93
CA SER A 82 10.77 8.05 -2.01
C SER A 82 11.80 7.35 -1.13
N SER A 83 13.00 7.14 -1.66
CA SER A 83 14.20 6.87 -0.86
C SER A 83 14.89 8.17 -0.40
N PRO A 84 15.94 8.11 0.42
CA PRO A 84 16.60 9.33 0.90
C PRO A 84 17.13 10.25 -0.19
N ILE A 85 17.61 9.71 -1.33
CA ILE A 85 18.23 10.52 -2.39
C ILE A 85 17.20 11.41 -3.10
N PRO A 86 16.10 10.91 -3.66
CA PRO A 86 15.08 11.75 -4.26
C PRO A 86 14.46 12.72 -3.26
N TYR A 87 14.28 12.30 -2.01
CA TYR A 87 13.79 13.17 -0.96
C TYR A 87 14.73 14.38 -0.73
N MET A 88 16.04 14.15 -0.65
CA MET A 88 17.04 15.20 -0.48
C MET A 88 17.14 16.13 -1.70
N ASN A 89 16.91 15.59 -2.89
CA ASN A 89 16.89 16.36 -4.13
C ASN A 89 15.62 17.20 -4.31
N GLY A 90 14.60 16.97 -3.49
CA GLY A 90 13.34 17.70 -3.55
C GLY A 90 12.46 17.29 -4.73
N THR A 91 12.53 16.02 -5.15
CA THR A 91 11.63 15.47 -6.18
C THR A 91 10.17 15.66 -5.79
N ASP A 92 9.37 16.24 -6.67
CA ASP A 92 7.95 16.52 -6.45
C ASP A 92 7.08 15.31 -6.79
N PHE A 93 7.04 14.35 -5.87
CA PHE A 93 6.24 13.11 -6.05
C PHE A 93 4.74 13.36 -6.22
N PRO A 94 4.11 14.30 -5.51
CA PRO A 94 2.73 14.66 -5.77
C PRO A 94 2.47 15.10 -7.21
N ALA A 95 3.33 15.95 -7.77
CA ALA A 95 3.20 16.39 -9.16
C ALA A 95 3.40 15.24 -10.15
N ILE A 96 4.40 14.38 -9.89
CA ILE A 96 4.64 13.16 -10.70
C ILE A 96 3.43 12.23 -10.65
N ALA A 97 2.84 12.04 -9.47
CA ALA A 97 1.66 11.20 -9.32
C ALA A 97 0.46 11.75 -10.12
N GLU A 98 0.23 13.07 -10.07
CA GLU A 98 -0.84 13.72 -10.82
C GLU A 98 -0.67 13.53 -12.34
N VAL A 99 0.55 13.72 -12.86
CA VAL A 99 0.83 13.52 -14.30
C VAL A 99 0.63 12.07 -14.69
N THR A 100 1.20 11.13 -13.91
CA THR A 100 1.05 9.70 -14.15
C THR A 100 -0.41 9.25 -14.16
N GLU A 101 -1.22 9.75 -13.24
CA GLU A 101 -2.66 9.46 -13.19
C GLU A 101 -3.39 10.00 -14.43
N GLN A 102 -3.07 11.22 -14.87
CA GLN A 102 -3.65 11.83 -16.07
C GLN A 102 -3.33 11.03 -17.33
N ASP A 103 -2.10 10.53 -17.46
CA ASP A 103 -1.65 9.85 -18.66
C ASP A 103 -2.07 8.37 -18.70
N THR A 104 -2.09 7.69 -17.56
CA THR A 104 -2.47 6.27 -17.47
C THR A 104 -3.96 6.04 -17.22
N GLY A 105 -4.65 6.99 -16.59
CA GLY A 105 -6.01 6.81 -16.09
C GLY A 105 -6.12 5.88 -14.87
N ILE A 106 -4.98 5.51 -14.27
CA ILE A 106 -4.91 4.65 -13.09
C ILE A 106 -4.73 5.55 -11.85
N PRO A 107 -5.53 5.37 -10.78
CA PRO A 107 -5.35 6.12 -9.54
C PRO A 107 -3.90 6.08 -9.07
N THR A 108 -3.25 7.24 -8.95
CA THR A 108 -1.83 7.34 -8.61
C THR A 108 -1.64 8.32 -7.46
N PHE A 109 -0.88 7.92 -6.45
CA PHE A 109 -0.61 8.76 -5.29
C PHE A 109 0.82 8.62 -4.79
N ALA A 110 1.30 9.66 -4.12
CA ALA A 110 2.60 9.66 -3.47
C ALA A 110 2.48 9.32 -1.99
N VAL A 111 3.33 8.43 -1.50
CA VAL A 111 3.51 8.18 -0.07
C VAL A 111 4.79 8.87 0.37
N PRO A 112 4.75 9.86 1.28
CA PRO A 112 5.87 10.74 1.56
C PRO A 112 6.95 10.08 2.44
N THR A 113 7.51 8.98 1.96
CA THR A 113 8.65 8.29 2.58
C THR A 113 9.96 9.02 2.35
N ASN A 114 10.94 8.79 3.18
CA ASN A 114 12.28 9.40 3.06
C ASN A 114 13.42 8.46 3.50
N GLY A 115 13.08 7.22 3.87
CA GLY A 115 14.04 6.23 4.35
C GLY A 115 14.53 6.46 5.79
N MET A 116 14.08 7.49 6.49
CA MET A 116 14.58 7.88 7.82
C MET A 116 13.64 7.47 8.98
N HIS A 117 12.42 7.05 8.67
CA HIS A 117 11.48 6.53 9.65
C HIS A 117 11.51 5.01 9.70
N ASP A 118 10.85 4.44 10.68
CA ASP A 118 10.75 3.00 10.82
C ASP A 118 9.68 2.39 9.87
N TYR A 119 9.65 1.08 9.87
CA TYR A 119 8.73 0.27 9.07
C TYR A 119 7.25 0.55 9.41
N VAL A 120 6.92 0.64 10.70
CA VAL A 120 5.54 0.85 11.16
C VAL A 120 5.00 2.18 10.69
N HIS A 121 5.84 3.22 10.70
CA HIS A 121 5.50 4.53 10.18
C HIS A 121 5.15 4.48 8.70
N GLY A 122 5.98 3.80 7.90
CA GLY A 122 5.74 3.62 6.47
C GLY A 122 4.45 2.85 6.17
N ALA A 123 4.20 1.77 6.89
CA ALA A 123 2.96 1.00 6.76
C ALA A 123 1.73 1.86 7.11
N GLY A 124 1.83 2.67 8.16
CA GLY A 124 0.78 3.60 8.56
C GLY A 124 0.45 4.63 7.46
N MET A 125 1.48 5.26 6.87
CA MET A 125 1.30 6.21 5.76
C MET A 125 0.64 5.57 4.54
N ALA A 126 1.03 4.33 4.20
CA ALA A 126 0.43 3.61 3.08
C ALA A 126 -1.05 3.30 3.31
N LEU A 127 -1.41 2.86 4.52
CA LEU A 127 -2.81 2.58 4.86
C LEU A 127 -3.65 3.86 4.94
N GLU A 128 -3.07 4.98 5.38
CA GLU A 128 -3.71 6.30 5.34
C GLU A 128 -4.02 6.70 3.88
N ALA A 129 -3.04 6.57 2.98
CA ALA A 129 -3.25 6.87 1.56
C ALA A 129 -4.34 5.98 0.93
N ILE A 130 -4.38 4.68 1.26
CA ILE A 130 -5.46 3.79 0.82
C ILE A 130 -6.82 4.26 1.35
N ALA A 131 -6.88 4.66 2.62
CA ALA A 131 -8.13 5.16 3.21
C ALA A 131 -8.62 6.43 2.50
N GLU A 132 -7.72 7.35 2.21
CA GLU A 132 -8.06 8.62 1.54
C GLU A 132 -8.53 8.44 0.10
N HIS A 133 -7.91 7.52 -0.65
CA HIS A 133 -8.19 7.36 -2.08
C HIS A 133 -9.33 6.37 -2.37
N PHE A 134 -9.52 5.34 -1.54
CA PHE A 134 -10.42 4.24 -1.86
C PHE A 134 -11.55 4.02 -0.86
N VAL A 135 -11.38 4.44 0.40
CA VAL A 135 -12.45 4.28 1.39
C VAL A 135 -13.32 5.53 1.39
N LEU A 136 -14.40 5.49 0.63
CA LEU A 136 -15.37 6.57 0.61
C LEU A 136 -16.00 6.72 2.00
N PRO A 137 -16.08 7.97 2.54
CA PRO A 137 -16.90 8.22 3.70
C PRO A 137 -18.32 7.77 3.36
N LYS A 138 -18.85 6.80 4.07
CA LYS A 138 -20.27 6.44 3.97
C LYS A 138 -21.02 7.74 4.21
N SER A 139 -21.58 8.33 3.15
CA SER A 139 -22.52 9.45 3.27
C SER A 139 -23.50 9.02 4.32
N HIS A 140 -23.63 9.77 5.41
CA HIS A 140 -24.40 9.46 6.60
C HIS A 140 -25.46 8.43 6.29
N ALA A 141 -25.13 7.16 6.48
CA ALA A 141 -26.10 6.10 6.38
C ALA A 141 -27.18 6.53 7.36
N GLU A 142 -28.37 6.70 6.85
CA GLU A 142 -29.57 7.09 7.55
C GLU A 142 -29.48 6.63 8.99
N ASP A 143 -29.63 7.56 9.92
CA ASP A 143 -29.75 7.28 11.32
C ASP A 143 -30.51 5.97 11.52
N VAL A 144 -29.79 4.91 11.83
CA VAL A 144 -30.40 3.72 12.41
C VAL A 144 -30.75 4.07 13.86
N SER A 145 -31.50 5.17 13.96
CA SER A 145 -32.21 5.52 15.18
C SER A 145 -33.44 4.65 15.22
N ASN A 146 -33.47 3.83 16.24
CA ASN A 146 -34.66 3.15 16.75
C ASN A 146 -35.20 1.96 15.97
N LYS A 147 -34.59 0.82 16.16
CA LYS A 147 -35.44 -0.34 16.49
C LYS A 147 -34.87 -0.99 17.76
N ASN A 148 -35.64 -0.80 18.84
CA ASN A 148 -35.59 -1.65 20.03
C ASN A 148 -35.57 -3.11 19.55
N THR A 149 -34.41 -3.68 19.48
CA THR A 149 -34.22 -5.12 19.37
C THR A 149 -33.42 -5.53 20.56
N GLU A 150 -34.11 -6.24 21.40
CA GLU A 150 -33.65 -6.87 22.63
C GLU A 150 -32.29 -7.52 22.42
N GLU A 151 -31.46 -7.39 23.43
CA GLU A 151 -30.12 -7.97 23.61
C GLU A 151 -30.06 -9.45 23.21
N LYS A 152 -29.81 -9.72 21.92
CA LYS A 152 -29.31 -10.98 21.44
C LYS A 152 -28.09 -10.71 20.56
N GLY A 153 -26.93 -10.79 21.22
CA GLY A 153 -25.63 -10.88 20.55
C GLY A 153 -25.31 -9.66 19.69
N ARG A 154 -24.80 -8.58 20.29
CA ARG A 154 -24.07 -7.55 19.52
C ARG A 154 -22.96 -8.27 18.77
N ASN A 155 -23.13 -8.45 17.46
CA ASN A 155 -22.03 -8.82 16.58
C ASN A 155 -20.93 -7.78 16.79
N ARG A 156 -19.84 -8.19 17.40
CA ARG A 156 -18.69 -7.35 17.67
C ARG A 156 -17.90 -7.27 16.36
N LEU A 157 -18.25 -6.30 15.50
CA LEU A 157 -17.53 -6.03 14.25
C LEU A 157 -16.23 -5.32 14.56
N VAL A 158 -15.14 -5.76 13.96
CA VAL A 158 -13.82 -5.14 14.07
C VAL A 158 -13.14 -5.06 12.71
N ASN A 159 -12.40 -3.99 12.49
CA ASN A 159 -11.43 -3.89 11.40
C ASN A 159 -10.03 -4.15 11.97
N LEU A 160 -9.25 -4.94 11.28
CA LEU A 160 -7.85 -5.20 11.62
C LEU A 160 -6.97 -4.38 10.70
N LEU A 161 -6.22 -3.44 11.28
CA LEU A 161 -5.31 -2.56 10.54
C LEU A 161 -3.87 -2.98 10.77
N GLY A 162 -3.05 -2.94 9.71
CA GLY A 162 -1.61 -3.15 9.82
C GLY A 162 -1.20 -4.62 9.94
N VAL A 163 -2.03 -5.54 9.47
CA VAL A 163 -1.66 -6.96 9.36
C VAL A 163 -0.81 -7.11 8.11
N THR A 164 0.45 -6.73 8.22
CA THR A 164 1.38 -6.72 7.09
C THR A 164 2.04 -8.07 6.89
N PRO A 165 2.34 -8.46 5.63
CA PRO A 165 2.97 -9.74 5.33
C PRO A 165 4.30 -9.97 6.05
N LEU A 166 5.12 -8.93 6.16
CA LEU A 166 6.43 -9.03 6.79
C LEU A 166 6.35 -9.39 8.28
N ASP A 167 5.33 -8.87 8.98
CA ASP A 167 5.16 -9.11 10.42
C ASP A 167 4.35 -10.38 10.72
N PHE A 168 3.37 -10.69 9.89
CA PHE A 168 2.39 -11.75 10.16
C PHE A 168 2.59 -12.99 9.27
N GLY A 169 3.51 -12.95 8.33
CA GLY A 169 3.94 -14.10 7.55
C GLY A 169 2.91 -14.59 6.52
N PRO A 170 2.84 -15.91 6.27
CA PRO A 170 2.01 -16.49 5.22
C PRO A 170 0.51 -16.20 5.35
N LEU A 171 -0.23 -16.32 4.24
CA LEU A 171 -1.69 -16.07 4.18
C LEU A 171 -2.51 -16.86 5.19
N ASP A 172 -2.12 -18.08 5.52
CA ASP A 172 -2.79 -18.91 6.52
C ASP A 172 -2.75 -18.31 7.93
N HIS A 173 -1.79 -17.42 8.21
CA HIS A 173 -1.75 -16.68 9.46
C HIS A 173 -2.88 -15.66 9.56
N ALA A 174 -3.23 -14.97 8.45
CA ALA A 174 -4.38 -14.08 8.39
C ALA A 174 -5.67 -14.84 8.70
N GLU A 175 -5.88 -15.98 8.06
CA GLU A 175 -7.03 -16.84 8.30
C GLU A 175 -7.06 -17.40 9.74
N THR A 176 -5.91 -17.76 10.28
CA THR A 176 -5.81 -18.21 11.67
C THR A 176 -6.17 -17.10 12.66
N MET A 177 -5.76 -15.88 12.38
CA MET A 177 -6.12 -14.72 13.18
C MET A 177 -7.64 -14.43 13.13
N LYS A 178 -8.23 -14.44 11.92
CA LYS A 178 -9.70 -14.32 11.74
C LYS A 178 -10.43 -15.36 12.58
N ARG A 179 -10.10 -16.65 12.40
CA ARG A 179 -10.73 -17.76 13.16
C ARG A 179 -10.56 -17.62 14.68
N SER A 180 -9.39 -17.18 15.12
CA SER A 180 -9.13 -16.99 16.55
C SER A 180 -10.03 -15.90 17.13
N LEU A 181 -10.20 -14.79 16.46
CA LEU A 181 -11.09 -13.71 16.91
C LEU A 181 -12.56 -14.12 16.89
N GLU A 182 -12.98 -14.87 15.87
CA GLU A 182 -14.34 -15.41 15.76
C GLU A 182 -14.69 -16.37 16.92
N GLN A 183 -13.74 -17.16 17.39
CA GLN A 183 -13.93 -18.03 18.56
C GLN A 183 -14.23 -17.25 19.83
N TYR A 184 -13.78 -15.99 19.93
CA TYR A 184 -14.09 -15.08 21.03
C TYR A 184 -15.31 -14.20 20.77
N GLY A 185 -16.07 -14.48 19.71
CA GLY A 185 -17.30 -13.80 19.37
C GLY A 185 -17.11 -12.45 18.67
N TRP A 186 -15.93 -12.22 18.07
CA TRP A 186 -15.69 -11.09 17.18
C TRP A 186 -16.03 -11.48 15.74
N GLN A 187 -16.54 -10.54 14.98
CA GLN A 187 -16.74 -10.69 13.53
C GLN A 187 -15.82 -9.70 12.84
N ILE A 188 -14.99 -10.21 11.91
CA ILE A 188 -14.08 -9.36 11.16
C ILE A 188 -14.86 -8.71 10.02
N ASN A 189 -14.82 -7.39 9.97
CA ASN A 189 -15.43 -6.59 8.92
C ASN A 189 -14.45 -6.36 7.76
N SER A 190 -13.19 -5.98 8.07
CA SER A 190 -12.11 -5.89 7.09
C SER A 190 -10.75 -6.14 7.74
N MET A 191 -9.81 -6.61 6.92
CA MET A 191 -8.42 -6.86 7.31
C MET A 191 -7.49 -6.17 6.31
N TRP A 192 -6.83 -5.12 6.78
CA TRP A 192 -6.05 -4.23 5.94
C TRP A 192 -4.59 -4.67 5.85
N ALA A 193 -4.03 -4.53 4.67
CA ALA A 193 -2.73 -4.95 4.18
C ALA A 193 -2.67 -6.41 3.76
N MET A 194 -3.20 -7.35 4.51
CA MET A 194 -3.19 -8.78 4.20
C MET A 194 -4.55 -9.41 4.49
N GLY A 195 -5.01 -10.27 3.61
CA GLY A 195 -6.20 -11.10 3.80
C GLY A 195 -7.49 -10.59 3.16
N ASP A 196 -7.62 -9.30 2.89
CA ASP A 196 -8.74 -8.74 2.14
C ASP A 196 -8.24 -7.96 0.92
N SER A 197 -9.01 -7.98 -0.15
CA SER A 197 -8.72 -7.19 -1.36
C SER A 197 -9.13 -5.73 -1.17
N LEU A 198 -8.64 -4.84 -2.04
CA LEU A 198 -8.98 -3.42 -2.03
C LEU A 198 -10.50 -3.16 -2.04
N ASP A 199 -11.30 -4.01 -2.70
CA ASP A 199 -12.77 -3.87 -2.78
C ASP A 199 -13.49 -4.21 -1.47
N GLN A 200 -12.81 -4.84 -0.55
CA GLN A 200 -13.36 -5.27 0.74
C GLN A 200 -13.04 -4.30 1.87
N LEU A 201 -12.15 -3.33 1.61
CA LEU A 201 -11.80 -2.29 2.57
C LEU A 201 -12.85 -1.18 2.57
#